data_1a6ea5e693277552c9ebb6852c148736
#
_entry.id   1a6ea5e693277552c9ebb6852c148736
#
_cell.length_a   1.000
_cell.length_b   1.000
_cell.length_c   1.000
_cell.angle_alpha   90.00
_cell.angle_beta   90.00
_cell.angle_gamma   90.00
#
_symmetry.space_group_name_H-M   'P 1'
#
loop_
_entity.id
_entity.type
_entity.pdbx_description
1 polymer ?
#
loop_
_entity_poly.entity_id
_entity_poly.type
_entity_poly.pdbx_seq_one_letter_code
_entity_poly.pdbx_strand_id
1 'polypeptide(L)'
;MKKFVSILLILTFIFTLTSTVSSAYGTKSVAEGSLTTSSEHTVNARSAFLMEAETGETLYSYNENERFSPASVTKVMTLLLIMEGLESGKIGADDNVTVSAYAASMGGSQVFLEEGESMSVTDLIKCTVIASANDAAVALAEHLYGSEKTFVTKMNKRASELGMENTFFENVTGLDDTTTNHLTSAKDIAIMSRELIKYDMIRKYSSLWQDSIRNGEFILTNTNRLVRYYDGCNGLKTGSTDKAGYCMSATAKRDGMQLIAVIMGAETRDVRNAEARSLLDYGFANYALYSLPERMLEEVPINYGSKGATAIYSAPFKAIIEKGKKENVNMIFEIPESIDAPIREKEQIGKVIYKLGDNVIGESSIYSLDNIEKASIGKLFASIIKSMFY
;
A
#
# COMPACT_ATOMS: atom_id res chain seq x y z
N MET A 1 -0.17 -14.19 78.24
CA MET A 1 0.45 -14.66 77.00
C MET A 1 -0.57 -15.38 76.10
N LYS A 2 -1.73 -14.82 75.79
CA LYS A 2 -2.73 -15.43 74.88
C LYS A 2 -3.53 -14.38 74.04
N LYS A 3 -2.97 -13.20 73.79
CA LYS A 3 -3.61 -12.15 72.96
C LYS A 3 -2.68 -11.56 71.88
N PHE A 4 -1.55 -12.16 71.59
CA PHE A 4 -0.60 -11.68 70.59
C PHE A 4 -0.50 -12.59 69.33
N VAL A 5 -1.23 -13.67 69.26
CA VAL A 5 -1.16 -14.65 68.14
C VAL A 5 -2.26 -14.43 67.08
N SER A 6 -3.33 -13.67 67.41
CA SER A 6 -4.46 -13.49 66.48
C SER A 6 -4.33 -12.28 65.51
N ILE A 7 -3.28 -11.45 65.59
CA ILE A 7 -3.11 -10.31 64.70
C ILE A 7 -2.11 -10.59 63.57
N LEU A 8 -1.32 -11.67 63.69
CA LEU A 8 -0.32 -12.04 62.67
C LEU A 8 -0.85 -12.93 61.52
N LEU A 9 -2.11 -13.38 61.60
CA LEU A 9 -2.74 -14.26 60.61
C LEU A 9 -3.71 -13.54 59.65
N ILE A 10 -3.92 -12.22 59.81
CA ILE A 10 -4.78 -11.38 58.92
C ILE A 10 -3.94 -10.56 57.94
N LEU A 11 -2.61 -10.48 58.10
CA LEU A 11 -1.73 -9.69 57.25
C LEU A 11 -1.01 -10.49 56.15
N THR A 12 -1.28 -11.80 56.00
CA THR A 12 -0.67 -12.61 54.94
C THR A 12 -1.64 -13.00 53.81
N PHE A 13 -2.86 -12.43 53.76
CA PHE A 13 -3.83 -12.78 52.72
C PHE A 13 -4.23 -11.62 51.78
N ILE A 14 -3.44 -10.51 51.77
CA ILE A 14 -3.69 -9.34 50.88
C ILE A 14 -2.55 -9.16 49.88
N PHE A 15 -1.80 -10.18 49.57
CA PHE A 15 -0.70 -10.03 48.57
C PHE A 15 -0.68 -11.19 47.57
N THR A 16 -1.81 -11.43 46.86
CA THR A 16 -1.78 -12.13 45.56
C THR A 16 -3.11 -11.94 44.84
N LEU A 17 -3.39 -10.78 44.30
CA LEU A 17 -4.30 -10.63 43.16
C LEU A 17 -3.94 -9.31 42.43
N THR A 18 -2.73 -9.23 41.94
CA THR A 18 -2.47 -8.40 40.76
C THR A 18 -2.62 -9.27 39.53
N SER A 19 -3.87 -9.52 39.14
CA SER A 19 -4.15 -10.00 37.79
C SER A 19 -3.71 -8.92 36.82
N THR A 20 -2.60 -9.14 36.14
CA THR A 20 -2.22 -8.44 34.93
C THR A 20 -3.33 -8.67 33.92
N VAL A 21 -4.19 -7.68 33.75
CA VAL A 21 -5.04 -7.57 32.56
C VAL A 21 -4.09 -7.24 31.41
N SER A 22 -3.56 -8.28 30.79
CA SER A 22 -2.94 -8.18 29.48
C SER A 22 -4.10 -7.91 28.51
N SER A 23 -4.26 -6.66 28.14
CA SER A 23 -5.14 -6.27 27.04
C SER A 23 -4.52 -6.84 25.76
N ALA A 24 -4.86 -8.09 25.46
CA ALA A 24 -4.64 -8.66 24.15
C ALA A 24 -5.62 -7.95 23.20
N TYR A 25 -5.18 -6.89 22.56
CA TYR A 25 -5.75 -6.45 21.30
C TYR A 25 -5.51 -7.56 20.28
N GLY A 26 -6.36 -8.54 20.31
CA GLY A 26 -6.50 -9.50 19.23
C GLY A 26 -7.08 -8.76 18.04
N THR A 27 -6.23 -8.37 17.11
CA THR A 27 -6.66 -8.16 15.73
C THR A 27 -7.21 -9.50 15.26
N LYS A 28 -8.54 -9.68 15.33
CA LYS A 28 -9.19 -10.72 14.56
C LYS A 28 -8.85 -10.45 13.11
N SER A 29 -7.97 -11.26 12.53
CA SER A 29 -7.90 -11.39 11.09
C SER A 29 -9.33 -11.68 10.63
N VAL A 30 -9.89 -10.74 9.87
CA VAL A 30 -11.08 -10.99 9.07
C VAL A 30 -10.71 -12.18 8.20
N ALA A 31 -11.47 -13.25 8.28
CA ALA A 31 -11.29 -14.41 7.44
C ALA A 31 -11.19 -13.89 6.00
N GLU A 32 -10.09 -14.23 5.32
CA GLU A 32 -9.94 -14.04 3.88
C GLU A 32 -11.12 -14.75 3.21
N GLY A 33 -12.15 -13.99 2.95
CA GLY A 33 -13.20 -14.37 2.01
C GLY A 33 -12.58 -14.28 0.63
N SER A 34 -11.77 -15.27 0.27
CA SER A 34 -11.30 -15.46 -1.09
C SER A 34 -12.53 -15.47 -1.98
N LEU A 35 -12.72 -14.42 -2.77
CA LEU A 35 -13.61 -14.43 -3.91
C LEU A 35 -13.17 -15.61 -4.76
N THR A 36 -13.93 -16.71 -4.76
CA THR A 36 -13.65 -17.88 -5.58
C THR A 36 -13.76 -17.45 -7.03
N THR A 37 -12.59 -17.18 -7.62
CA THR A 37 -12.45 -16.81 -9.02
C THR A 37 -12.78 -18.04 -9.88
N SER A 38 -14.02 -18.16 -10.29
CA SER A 38 -14.46 -19.13 -11.28
C SER A 38 -14.40 -18.51 -12.68
N SER A 39 -13.22 -18.29 -13.20
CA SER A 39 -12.98 -18.20 -14.64
C SER A 39 -11.58 -18.72 -14.91
N GLU A 40 -11.46 -19.66 -15.84
CA GLU A 40 -10.19 -20.19 -16.33
C GLU A 40 -9.43 -19.12 -17.12
N HIS A 41 -8.95 -18.06 -16.42
CA HIS A 41 -8.03 -17.13 -17.04
C HIS A 41 -6.67 -17.82 -17.06
N THR A 42 -6.22 -18.27 -18.22
CA THR A 42 -4.92 -18.88 -18.41
C THR A 42 -3.90 -17.85 -18.83
N VAL A 43 -2.72 -17.88 -18.20
CA VAL A 43 -1.61 -16.96 -18.49
C VAL A 43 -0.43 -17.73 -19.07
N ASN A 44 0.12 -17.24 -20.17
CA ASN A 44 1.31 -17.78 -20.81
C ASN A 44 2.58 -17.07 -20.27
N ALA A 45 2.88 -17.32 -18.99
CA ALA A 45 4.05 -16.83 -18.28
C ALA A 45 4.38 -17.79 -17.14
N ARG A 46 5.55 -17.64 -16.51
CA ARG A 46 5.92 -18.49 -15.37
C ARG A 46 5.12 -18.16 -14.12
N SER A 47 4.82 -16.90 -13.91
CA SER A 47 4.05 -16.41 -12.77
C SER A 47 3.29 -15.14 -13.16
N ALA A 48 2.11 -14.96 -12.55
CA ALA A 48 1.29 -13.77 -12.75
C ALA A 48 0.50 -13.40 -11.49
N PHE A 49 0.26 -12.11 -11.31
CA PHE A 49 -0.51 -11.60 -10.18
C PHE A 49 -1.27 -10.33 -10.55
N LEU A 50 -2.51 -10.22 -10.10
CA LEU A 50 -3.34 -9.02 -10.26
C LEU A 50 -3.84 -8.56 -8.90
N MET A 51 -3.57 -7.31 -8.54
CA MET A 51 -3.96 -6.68 -7.30
C MET A 51 -4.71 -5.38 -7.57
N GLU A 52 -5.72 -5.07 -6.75
CA GLU A 52 -6.26 -3.71 -6.67
C GLU A 52 -5.45 -2.92 -5.66
N ALA A 53 -5.00 -1.72 -6.05
CA ALA A 53 -3.99 -0.97 -5.31
C ALA A 53 -4.49 -0.31 -4.03
N GLU A 54 -5.73 0.16 -3.96
CA GLU A 54 -6.29 0.85 -2.80
C GLU A 54 -6.54 -0.12 -1.64
N THR A 55 -7.19 -1.24 -1.93
CA THR A 55 -7.53 -2.26 -0.93
C THR A 55 -6.39 -3.26 -0.67
N GLY A 56 -5.54 -3.51 -1.67
CA GLY A 56 -4.56 -4.57 -1.67
C GLY A 56 -5.15 -5.95 -1.98
N GLU A 57 -6.41 -6.01 -2.42
CA GLU A 57 -7.09 -7.26 -2.68
C GLU A 57 -6.54 -7.96 -3.92
N THR A 58 -6.37 -9.29 -3.82
CA THR A 58 -5.91 -10.15 -4.90
C THR A 58 -7.08 -10.51 -5.79
N LEU A 59 -6.98 -10.16 -7.08
CA LEU A 59 -8.03 -10.46 -8.08
C LEU A 59 -7.68 -11.66 -8.96
N TYR A 60 -6.39 -11.96 -9.10
CA TYR A 60 -5.88 -13.13 -9.81
C TYR A 60 -4.50 -13.51 -9.30
N SER A 61 -4.23 -14.81 -9.22
CA SER A 61 -2.90 -15.33 -8.87
C SER A 61 -2.59 -16.60 -9.65
N TYR A 62 -1.32 -16.71 -10.09
CA TYR A 62 -0.77 -17.91 -10.71
C TYR A 62 0.71 -18.00 -10.35
N ASN A 63 1.12 -19.04 -9.62
CA ASN A 63 2.48 -19.23 -9.10
C ASN A 63 3.03 -17.98 -8.40
N GLU A 64 2.19 -17.23 -7.71
CA GLU A 64 2.45 -15.86 -7.22
C GLU A 64 3.60 -15.74 -6.22
N ASN A 65 3.93 -16.84 -5.52
CA ASN A 65 5.01 -16.91 -4.54
C ASN A 65 6.29 -17.56 -5.10
N GLU A 66 6.27 -18.04 -6.33
CA GLU A 66 7.44 -18.67 -6.95
C GLU A 66 8.52 -17.63 -7.26
N ARG A 67 9.77 -17.97 -6.95
CA ARG A 67 10.91 -17.04 -6.99
C ARG A 67 11.60 -17.06 -8.34
N PHE A 68 11.65 -15.91 -9.00
CA PHE A 68 12.35 -15.72 -10.28
C PHE A 68 13.21 -14.47 -10.28
N SER A 69 14.17 -14.39 -11.21
CA SER A 69 14.90 -13.15 -11.49
C SER A 69 13.91 -12.07 -12.01
N PRO A 70 13.86 -10.87 -11.41
CA PRO A 70 12.97 -9.80 -11.85
C PRO A 70 13.51 -8.97 -13.01
N ALA A 71 14.78 -9.14 -13.37
CA ALA A 71 15.48 -8.20 -14.24
C ALA A 71 15.27 -6.74 -13.77
N SER A 72 15.14 -5.78 -14.68
CA SER A 72 14.95 -4.35 -14.35
C SER A 72 13.65 -4.01 -13.61
N VAL A 73 12.76 -4.96 -13.32
CA VAL A 73 11.65 -4.72 -12.39
C VAL A 73 12.16 -4.47 -10.97
N THR A 74 13.38 -4.89 -10.64
CA THR A 74 14.14 -4.51 -9.44
C THR A 74 14.09 -3.00 -9.15
N LYS A 75 14.13 -2.17 -10.21
CA LYS A 75 14.13 -0.72 -10.10
C LYS A 75 12.85 -0.13 -9.48
N VAL A 76 11.79 -0.94 -9.32
CA VAL A 76 10.61 -0.55 -8.53
C VAL A 76 11.02 -0.32 -7.07
N MET A 77 11.80 -1.21 -6.46
CA MET A 77 12.32 -1.03 -5.10
C MET A 77 13.36 0.09 -5.04
N THR A 78 14.21 0.21 -6.05
CA THR A 78 15.19 1.31 -6.13
C THR A 78 14.48 2.65 -6.13
N LEU A 79 13.48 2.83 -6.98
CA LEU A 79 12.69 4.05 -7.05
C LEU A 79 11.87 4.29 -5.78
N LEU A 80 11.35 3.24 -5.13
CA LEU A 80 10.64 3.37 -3.86
C LEU A 80 11.53 4.01 -2.79
N LEU A 81 12.75 3.52 -2.61
CA LEU A 81 13.69 4.11 -1.64
C LEU A 81 14.10 5.54 -2.01
N ILE A 82 14.22 5.85 -3.30
CA ILE A 82 14.49 7.24 -3.75
C ILE A 82 13.32 8.16 -3.41
N MET A 83 12.06 7.71 -3.62
CA MET A 83 10.88 8.49 -3.25
C MET A 83 10.78 8.69 -1.72
N GLU A 84 11.05 7.66 -0.92
CA GLU A 84 11.13 7.76 0.53
C GLU A 84 12.26 8.71 0.99
N GLY A 85 13.38 8.74 0.25
CA GLY A 85 14.48 9.67 0.46
C GLY A 85 14.08 11.14 0.21
N LEU A 86 13.30 11.39 -0.84
CA LEU A 86 12.73 12.71 -1.15
C LEU A 86 11.69 13.13 -0.10
N GLU A 87 10.75 12.24 0.25
CA GLU A 87 9.70 12.50 1.23
C GLU A 87 10.27 12.83 2.62
N SER A 88 11.33 12.13 3.04
CA SER A 88 12.01 12.39 4.32
C SER A 88 12.96 13.60 4.28
N GLY A 89 13.12 14.27 3.13
CA GLY A 89 14.05 15.40 2.95
C GLY A 89 15.52 15.02 3.02
N LYS A 90 15.86 13.75 2.87
CA LYS A 90 17.25 13.28 2.86
C LYS A 90 18.00 13.66 1.57
N ILE A 91 17.26 13.73 0.47
CA ILE A 91 17.70 14.28 -0.83
C ILE A 91 16.62 15.22 -1.36
N GLY A 92 17.02 16.19 -2.18
CA GLY A 92 16.15 17.12 -2.86
C GLY A 92 15.92 16.72 -4.33
N ALA A 93 14.77 17.06 -4.90
CA ALA A 93 14.45 16.79 -6.31
C ALA A 93 15.40 17.50 -7.29
N ASP A 94 15.87 18.68 -6.89
CA ASP A 94 16.77 19.53 -7.67
C ASP A 94 18.25 19.36 -7.28
N ASP A 95 18.58 18.44 -6.37
CA ASP A 95 19.96 18.15 -6.01
C ASP A 95 20.74 17.71 -7.26
N ASN A 96 21.96 18.22 -7.39
CA ASN A 96 22.88 17.80 -8.43
C ASN A 96 23.64 16.53 -7.97
N VAL A 97 23.50 15.48 -8.73
CA VAL A 97 24.18 14.20 -8.54
C VAL A 97 25.39 14.18 -9.47
N THR A 98 26.59 14.04 -8.91
CA THR A 98 27.80 13.80 -9.70
C THR A 98 27.94 12.31 -9.98
N VAL A 99 28.01 11.93 -11.23
CA VAL A 99 28.09 10.54 -11.70
C VAL A 99 29.48 9.97 -11.39
N SER A 100 29.52 8.85 -10.68
CA SER A 100 30.76 8.14 -10.40
C SER A 100 31.24 7.31 -11.60
N ALA A 101 32.54 6.98 -11.65
CA ALA A 101 33.10 6.04 -12.63
C ALA A 101 32.34 4.70 -12.63
N TYR A 102 31.89 4.24 -11.46
CA TYR A 102 31.12 3.00 -11.33
C TYR A 102 29.73 3.13 -11.97
N ALA A 103 28.98 4.18 -11.69
CA ALA A 103 27.68 4.42 -12.31
C ALA A 103 27.81 4.55 -13.84
N ALA A 104 28.78 5.30 -14.32
CA ALA A 104 29.07 5.46 -15.76
C ALA A 104 29.45 4.14 -16.46
N SER A 105 30.03 3.17 -15.74
CA SER A 105 30.42 1.87 -16.27
C SER A 105 29.28 0.87 -16.43
N MET A 106 28.05 1.18 -15.98
CA MET A 106 26.92 0.25 -15.99
C MET A 106 26.55 -0.15 -17.42
N GLY A 107 26.41 -1.46 -17.63
CA GLY A 107 25.93 -2.04 -18.89
C GLY A 107 24.40 -2.11 -18.97
N GLY A 108 23.91 -2.69 -20.06
CA GLY A 108 22.48 -2.90 -20.32
C GLY A 108 21.76 -1.62 -20.77
N SER A 109 20.57 -1.34 -20.26
CA SER A 109 19.85 -0.09 -20.56
C SER A 109 20.54 1.10 -19.91
N GLN A 110 20.84 2.15 -20.68
CA GLN A 110 21.63 3.30 -20.25
C GLN A 110 21.10 4.59 -20.89
N VAL A 111 21.44 5.73 -20.30
CA VAL A 111 21.35 7.07 -20.91
C VAL A 111 22.74 7.63 -21.16
N PHE A 112 23.77 6.76 -21.06
CA PHE A 112 25.17 7.06 -21.33
C PHE A 112 25.69 8.23 -20.48
N LEU A 113 25.54 8.09 -19.16
CA LEU A 113 26.12 9.04 -18.21
C LEU A 113 27.65 8.95 -18.24
N GLU A 114 28.33 10.09 -18.26
CA GLU A 114 29.78 10.17 -18.21
C GLU A 114 30.28 10.36 -16.76
N GLU A 115 31.48 9.85 -16.46
CA GLU A 115 32.12 10.11 -15.16
C GLU A 115 32.30 11.63 -14.96
N GLY A 116 31.85 12.12 -13.79
CA GLY A 116 31.89 13.54 -13.45
C GLY A 116 30.75 14.38 -14.04
N GLU A 117 29.89 13.80 -14.91
CA GLU A 117 28.66 14.46 -15.36
C GLU A 117 27.78 14.77 -14.14
N SER A 118 27.10 15.93 -14.18
CA SER A 118 26.19 16.35 -13.12
C SER A 118 24.76 16.42 -13.66
N MET A 119 23.83 15.71 -13.01
CA MET A 119 22.43 15.65 -13.41
C MET A 119 21.52 15.77 -12.19
N SER A 120 20.34 16.37 -12.34
CA SER A 120 19.38 16.49 -11.24
C SER A 120 18.82 15.12 -10.82
N VAL A 121 18.46 14.97 -9.51
CA VAL A 121 17.74 13.80 -9.01
C VAL A 121 16.49 13.55 -9.85
N THR A 122 15.73 14.59 -10.19
CA THR A 122 14.54 14.50 -11.05
C THR A 122 14.84 13.88 -12.41
N ASP A 123 15.89 14.32 -13.11
CA ASP A 123 16.21 13.77 -14.44
C ASP A 123 16.73 12.33 -14.34
N LEU A 124 17.50 11.98 -13.30
CA LEU A 124 17.91 10.61 -13.07
C LEU A 124 16.72 9.69 -12.75
N ILE A 125 15.70 10.18 -12.03
CA ILE A 125 14.44 9.47 -11.83
C ILE A 125 13.73 9.22 -13.16
N LYS A 126 13.60 10.23 -14.04
CA LYS A 126 13.04 10.06 -15.39
C LYS A 126 13.80 9.01 -16.19
N CYS A 127 15.13 9.07 -16.20
CA CYS A 127 15.98 8.09 -16.86
C CYS A 127 15.70 6.66 -16.37
N THR A 128 15.56 6.48 -15.06
CA THR A 128 15.32 5.18 -14.41
C THR A 128 13.90 4.65 -14.69
N VAL A 129 12.88 5.50 -14.61
CA VAL A 129 11.47 5.13 -14.82
C VAL A 129 11.17 4.86 -16.28
N ILE A 130 11.53 5.81 -17.18
CA ILE A 130 11.13 5.81 -18.59
C ILE A 130 12.02 4.88 -19.39
N ALA A 131 13.34 5.15 -19.40
CA ALA A 131 14.30 4.41 -20.20
C ALA A 131 14.89 3.18 -19.51
N SER A 132 14.58 2.96 -18.22
CA SER A 132 15.14 1.85 -17.45
C SER A 132 16.66 1.93 -17.24
N ALA A 133 17.24 3.11 -17.24
CA ALA A 133 18.67 3.37 -17.22
C ALA A 133 19.34 2.80 -15.96
N ASN A 134 20.35 1.97 -16.14
CA ASN A 134 21.11 1.32 -15.05
C ASN A 134 22.10 2.31 -14.41
N ASP A 135 22.78 3.08 -15.24
CA ASP A 135 23.70 4.15 -14.85
C ASP A 135 22.99 5.18 -13.94
N ALA A 136 21.81 5.65 -14.33
CA ALA A 136 21.00 6.55 -13.52
C ALA A 136 20.53 5.92 -12.20
N ALA A 137 20.15 4.65 -12.21
CA ALA A 137 19.72 3.94 -10.99
C ALA A 137 20.86 3.80 -9.97
N VAL A 138 22.07 3.48 -10.43
CA VAL A 138 23.27 3.41 -9.58
C VAL A 138 23.66 4.79 -9.07
N ALA A 139 23.67 5.82 -9.92
CA ALA A 139 23.98 7.20 -9.50
C ALA A 139 23.03 7.70 -8.40
N LEU A 140 21.72 7.44 -8.53
CA LEU A 140 20.72 7.74 -7.49
C LEU A 140 20.98 6.98 -6.19
N ALA A 141 21.34 5.69 -6.30
CA ALA A 141 21.60 4.85 -5.14
C ALA A 141 22.84 5.33 -4.36
N GLU A 142 23.91 5.67 -5.08
CA GLU A 142 25.13 6.22 -4.49
C GLU A 142 24.88 7.60 -3.86
N HIS A 143 24.10 8.46 -4.51
CA HIS A 143 23.75 9.77 -3.97
C HIS A 143 22.97 9.66 -2.65
N LEU A 144 21.97 8.77 -2.56
CA LEU A 144 21.12 8.64 -1.36
C LEU A 144 21.83 7.98 -0.19
N TYR A 145 22.67 6.95 -0.42
CA TYR A 145 23.27 6.14 0.64
C TYR A 145 24.80 5.96 0.55
N GLY A 146 25.46 6.69 -0.34
CA GLY A 146 26.92 6.72 -0.48
C GLY A 146 27.54 5.54 -1.23
N SER A 147 26.79 4.43 -1.42
CA SER A 147 27.21 3.28 -2.23
C SER A 147 26.05 2.36 -2.59
N GLU A 148 26.14 1.66 -3.73
CA GLU A 148 25.18 0.64 -4.11
C GLU A 148 25.04 -0.46 -3.03
N LYS A 149 26.15 -0.91 -2.43
CA LYS A 149 26.14 -1.93 -1.37
C LYS A 149 25.27 -1.52 -0.17
N THR A 150 25.40 -0.27 0.27
CA THR A 150 24.59 0.25 1.38
C THR A 150 23.13 0.35 0.97
N PHE A 151 22.87 0.79 -0.26
CA PHE A 151 21.53 0.88 -0.82
C PHE A 151 20.84 -0.49 -0.88
N VAL A 152 21.51 -1.53 -1.38
CA VAL A 152 21.00 -2.91 -1.42
C VAL A 152 20.65 -3.44 -0.03
N THR A 153 21.46 -3.11 0.99
CA THR A 153 21.12 -3.45 2.38
C THR A 153 19.79 -2.80 2.80
N LYS A 154 19.53 -1.55 2.37
CA LYS A 154 18.25 -0.87 2.63
C LYS A 154 17.10 -1.48 1.81
N MET A 155 17.34 -1.88 0.55
CA MET A 155 16.33 -2.58 -0.27
C MET A 155 15.85 -3.87 0.42
N ASN A 156 16.76 -4.70 0.90
CA ASN A 156 16.41 -5.95 1.60
C ASN A 156 15.72 -5.70 2.94
N LYS A 157 16.13 -4.68 3.68
CA LYS A 157 15.44 -4.27 4.90
C LYS A 157 14.00 -3.82 4.58
N ARG A 158 13.83 -2.99 3.55
CA ARG A 158 12.50 -2.50 3.14
C ARG A 158 11.61 -3.63 2.62
N ALA A 159 12.16 -4.57 1.86
CA ALA A 159 11.45 -5.77 1.44
C ALA A 159 10.89 -6.55 2.64
N SER A 160 11.71 -6.77 3.68
CA SER A 160 11.26 -7.41 4.92
C SER A 160 10.17 -6.62 5.65
N GLU A 161 10.29 -5.28 5.73
CA GLU A 161 9.27 -4.41 6.34
C GLU A 161 7.93 -4.44 5.61
N LEU A 162 7.96 -4.67 4.29
CA LEU A 162 6.77 -4.79 3.44
C LEU A 162 6.19 -6.23 3.43
N GLY A 163 6.82 -7.19 4.12
CA GLY A 163 6.39 -8.59 4.11
C GLY A 163 6.66 -9.32 2.79
N MET A 164 7.66 -8.87 2.02
CA MET A 164 8.09 -9.50 0.76
C MET A 164 8.96 -10.73 1.03
N GLU A 165 8.34 -11.83 1.47
CA GLU A 165 9.03 -13.02 1.98
C GLU A 165 9.83 -13.79 0.91
N ASN A 166 9.49 -13.59 -0.36
CA ASN A 166 10.12 -14.30 -1.50
C ASN A 166 11.16 -13.45 -2.21
N THR A 167 11.59 -12.33 -1.61
CA THR A 167 12.45 -11.33 -2.26
C THR A 167 13.81 -11.21 -1.59
N PHE A 168 14.85 -11.19 -2.42
CA PHE A 168 16.21 -10.83 -2.03
C PHE A 168 16.90 -10.09 -3.18
N PHE A 169 17.45 -8.92 -2.90
CA PHE A 169 18.16 -8.08 -3.86
C PHE A 169 19.67 -8.17 -3.64
N GLU A 170 20.44 -8.24 -4.75
CA GLU A 170 21.90 -8.21 -4.74
C GLU A 170 22.46 -6.96 -5.43
N ASN A 171 21.65 -6.25 -6.23
CA ASN A 171 21.99 -4.97 -6.85
C ASN A 171 20.73 -4.07 -7.03
N VAL A 172 20.93 -2.84 -7.49
CA VAL A 172 19.86 -1.85 -7.67
C VAL A 172 19.24 -1.84 -9.07
N THR A 173 19.78 -2.59 -10.01
CA THR A 173 19.43 -2.54 -11.44
C THR A 173 18.63 -3.74 -11.93
N GLY A 174 18.86 -4.91 -11.32
CA GLY A 174 18.34 -6.20 -11.77
C GLY A 174 19.15 -6.86 -12.88
N LEU A 175 20.38 -6.40 -13.14
CA LEU A 175 21.33 -7.16 -13.94
C LEU A 175 21.67 -8.46 -13.20
N ASP A 176 21.66 -9.59 -13.91
CA ASP A 176 21.79 -10.92 -13.31
C ASP A 176 23.02 -11.69 -13.74
N ASP A 177 23.95 -11.06 -14.45
CA ASP A 177 25.19 -11.64 -14.95
C ASP A 177 26.10 -12.16 -13.81
N THR A 178 26.08 -11.47 -12.65
CA THR A 178 26.95 -11.77 -11.51
C THR A 178 26.16 -12.18 -10.26
N THR A 179 24.83 -12.28 -10.35
CA THR A 179 23.98 -12.57 -9.21
C THR A 179 23.60 -14.04 -9.12
N THR A 180 23.50 -14.56 -7.90
CA THR A 180 23.10 -15.94 -7.63
C THR A 180 21.73 -16.07 -7.00
N ASN A 181 21.33 -15.10 -6.17
CA ASN A 181 20.11 -15.12 -5.40
C ASN A 181 19.27 -13.83 -5.54
N HIS A 182 19.47 -13.05 -6.62
CA HIS A 182 18.67 -11.88 -6.94
C HIS A 182 17.29 -12.32 -7.47
N LEU A 183 16.37 -12.60 -6.54
CA LEU A 183 15.08 -13.24 -6.82
C LEU A 183 13.95 -12.50 -6.13
N THR A 184 12.75 -12.59 -6.73
CA THR A 184 11.49 -12.08 -6.17
C THR A 184 10.32 -12.89 -6.70
N SER A 185 9.11 -12.63 -6.20
CA SER A 185 7.85 -13.23 -6.67
C SER A 185 6.92 -12.21 -7.31
N ALA A 186 5.93 -12.68 -8.07
CA ALA A 186 4.93 -11.78 -8.67
C ALA A 186 4.11 -11.03 -7.61
N LYS A 187 3.78 -11.69 -6.50
CA LYS A 187 3.10 -11.06 -5.36
C LYS A 187 3.96 -9.96 -4.73
N ASP A 188 5.24 -10.24 -4.49
CA ASP A 188 6.14 -9.26 -3.87
C ASP A 188 6.37 -8.05 -4.78
N ILE A 189 6.46 -8.26 -6.11
CA ILE A 189 6.50 -7.15 -7.08
C ILE A 189 5.24 -6.31 -6.99
N ALA A 190 4.05 -6.91 -6.85
CA ALA A 190 2.81 -6.15 -6.70
C ALA A 190 2.81 -5.33 -5.40
N ILE A 191 3.32 -5.89 -4.29
CA ILE A 191 3.44 -5.20 -3.00
C ILE A 191 4.32 -3.95 -3.13
N MET A 192 5.55 -4.07 -3.65
CA MET A 192 6.43 -2.90 -3.79
C MET A 192 5.91 -1.91 -4.85
N SER A 193 5.22 -2.38 -5.88
CA SER A 193 4.59 -1.52 -6.89
C SER A 193 3.46 -0.70 -6.29
N ARG A 194 2.64 -1.30 -5.41
CA ARG A 194 1.58 -0.63 -4.67
C ARG A 194 2.12 0.52 -3.82
N GLU A 195 3.24 0.32 -3.14
CA GLU A 195 3.89 1.39 -2.39
C GLU A 195 4.44 2.49 -3.31
N LEU A 196 5.12 2.12 -4.39
CA LEU A 196 5.73 3.10 -5.29
C LEU A 196 4.71 3.99 -5.99
N ILE A 197 3.55 3.45 -6.41
CA ILE A 197 2.53 4.25 -7.09
C ILE A 197 1.76 5.22 -6.19
N LYS A 198 1.99 5.23 -4.88
CA LYS A 198 1.48 6.28 -3.98
C LYS A 198 2.08 7.65 -4.32
N TYR A 199 3.29 7.67 -4.86
CA TYR A 199 4.02 8.90 -5.20
C TYR A 199 3.56 9.47 -6.55
N ASP A 200 3.03 10.70 -6.54
CA ASP A 200 2.55 11.41 -7.74
C ASP A 200 3.64 11.55 -8.80
N MET A 201 4.87 11.84 -8.37
CA MET A 201 6.02 11.99 -9.27
C MET A 201 6.25 10.72 -10.10
N ILE A 202 6.14 9.55 -9.50
CA ILE A 202 6.28 8.26 -10.20
C ILE A 202 5.15 8.08 -11.20
N ARG A 203 3.88 8.28 -10.79
CA ARG A 203 2.72 8.15 -11.71
C ARG A 203 2.84 9.13 -12.89
N LYS A 204 3.31 10.36 -12.64
CA LYS A 204 3.55 11.36 -13.66
C LYS A 204 4.55 10.86 -14.70
N TYR A 205 5.74 10.41 -14.27
CA TYR A 205 6.79 10.04 -15.21
C TYR A 205 6.60 8.65 -15.83
N SER A 206 6.08 7.68 -15.08
CA SER A 206 5.82 6.33 -15.62
C SER A 206 4.72 6.30 -16.68
N SER A 207 3.81 7.30 -16.69
CA SER A 207 2.75 7.45 -17.70
C SER A 207 3.19 8.12 -19.00
N LEU A 208 4.38 8.72 -19.04
CA LEU A 208 4.89 9.36 -20.24
C LEU A 208 5.41 8.33 -21.24
N TRP A 209 4.97 8.45 -22.51
CA TRP A 209 5.54 7.66 -23.60
C TRP A 209 6.97 8.11 -23.92
N GLN A 210 7.21 9.41 -23.96
CA GLN A 210 8.51 10.02 -24.21
C GLN A 210 8.70 11.27 -23.33
N ASP A 211 9.96 11.54 -22.98
CA ASP A 211 10.43 12.77 -22.36
C ASP A 211 11.86 13.04 -22.84
N SER A 212 12.50 14.07 -22.38
CA SER A 212 13.88 14.41 -22.71
C SER A 212 14.67 14.87 -21.49
N ILE A 213 15.99 14.72 -21.60
CA ILE A 213 16.99 15.23 -20.66
C ILE A 213 18.04 16.03 -21.43
N ARG A 214 19.03 16.60 -20.73
CA ARG A 214 20.10 17.39 -21.33
C ARG A 214 19.57 18.51 -22.28
N ASN A 215 18.59 19.30 -21.75
CA ASN A 215 17.96 20.41 -22.51
C ASN A 215 17.29 19.98 -23.84
N GLY A 216 16.80 18.75 -23.90
CA GLY A 216 16.12 18.23 -25.10
C GLY A 216 17.02 17.46 -26.06
N GLU A 217 18.31 17.37 -25.81
CA GLU A 217 19.27 16.70 -26.69
C GLU A 217 19.17 15.17 -26.62
N PHE A 218 18.67 14.61 -25.49
CA PHE A 218 18.53 13.18 -25.34
C PHE A 218 17.06 12.80 -25.08
N ILE A 219 16.48 11.99 -25.96
CA ILE A 219 15.08 11.55 -25.89
C ILE A 219 14.99 10.24 -25.09
N LEU A 220 14.19 10.25 -24.04
CA LEU A 220 13.79 9.08 -23.29
C LEU A 220 12.54 8.47 -23.93
N THR A 221 12.55 7.16 -24.20
CA THR A 221 11.37 6.43 -24.69
C THR A 221 11.00 5.34 -23.68
N ASN A 222 9.72 5.29 -23.32
CA ASN A 222 9.23 4.36 -22.30
C ASN A 222 9.34 2.90 -22.78
N THR A 223 9.94 2.08 -21.95
CA THR A 223 10.08 0.64 -22.21
C THR A 223 8.74 -0.10 -22.08
N ASN A 224 7.77 0.48 -21.36
CA ASN A 224 6.40 -0.02 -21.25
C ASN A 224 5.50 0.51 -22.37
N ARG A 225 5.31 -0.29 -23.43
CA ARG A 225 4.46 0.08 -24.56
C ARG A 225 2.98 0.23 -24.22
N LEU A 226 2.51 -0.36 -23.11
CA LEU A 226 1.11 -0.23 -22.70
C LEU A 226 0.73 1.21 -22.37
N VAL A 227 1.68 2.03 -21.92
CA VAL A 227 1.49 3.46 -21.68
C VAL A 227 0.95 4.19 -22.92
N ARG A 228 1.33 3.75 -24.14
CA ARG A 228 0.88 4.35 -25.39
C ARG A 228 -0.40 3.71 -25.94
N TYR A 229 -0.62 2.41 -25.69
CA TYR A 229 -1.61 1.62 -26.43
C TYR A 229 -2.71 0.98 -25.57
N TYR A 230 -2.66 1.21 -24.24
CA TYR A 230 -3.66 0.68 -23.33
C TYR A 230 -4.30 1.81 -22.51
N ASP A 231 -5.61 1.97 -22.68
CA ASP A 231 -6.36 3.02 -22.01
C ASP A 231 -6.26 2.90 -20.48
N GLY A 232 -5.98 4.05 -19.83
CA GLY A 232 -5.79 4.13 -18.39
C GLY A 232 -4.42 3.64 -17.87
N CYS A 233 -3.53 3.12 -18.75
CA CYS A 233 -2.19 2.70 -18.30
C CYS A 233 -1.37 3.91 -17.84
N ASN A 234 -0.88 3.84 -16.59
CA ASN A 234 -0.09 4.90 -15.96
C ASN A 234 1.27 4.40 -15.43
N GLY A 235 1.72 3.21 -15.87
CA GLY A 235 3.04 2.69 -15.52
C GLY A 235 3.11 1.17 -15.67
N LEU A 236 4.07 0.47 -15.02
CA LEU A 236 5.06 1.01 -14.11
C LEU A 236 6.48 0.71 -14.62
N LYS A 237 6.84 -0.60 -14.68
CA LYS A 237 8.21 -1.03 -15.01
C LYS A 237 8.26 -2.33 -15.76
N THR A 238 9.17 -2.41 -16.76
CA THR A 238 9.50 -3.64 -17.49
C THR A 238 10.88 -4.13 -17.12
N GLY A 239 11.14 -5.42 -17.34
CA GLY A 239 12.45 -6.02 -17.21
C GLY A 239 12.63 -7.19 -18.19
N SER A 240 13.85 -7.43 -18.63
CA SER A 240 14.20 -8.65 -19.37
C SER A 240 15.71 -8.93 -19.28
N THR A 241 16.04 -10.18 -19.08
CA THR A 241 17.35 -10.79 -19.26
C THR A 241 17.13 -12.20 -19.80
N ASP A 242 18.18 -12.86 -20.24
CA ASP A 242 18.07 -14.25 -20.72
C ASP A 242 17.57 -15.19 -19.61
N LYS A 243 17.99 -14.98 -18.37
CA LYS A 243 17.58 -15.78 -17.21
C LYS A 243 16.14 -15.47 -16.76
N ALA A 244 15.76 -14.18 -16.73
CA ALA A 244 14.45 -13.75 -16.27
C ALA A 244 13.34 -13.99 -17.30
N GLY A 245 13.66 -14.06 -18.60
CA GLY A 245 12.67 -13.89 -19.65
C GLY A 245 12.12 -12.45 -19.65
N TYR A 246 10.89 -12.26 -20.05
CA TYR A 246 10.26 -10.92 -20.08
C TYR A 246 9.33 -10.75 -18.89
N CYS A 247 9.63 -9.74 -18.06
CA CYS A 247 8.91 -9.38 -16.84
C CYS A 247 8.27 -7.99 -16.96
N MET A 248 7.17 -7.76 -16.23
CA MET A 248 6.50 -6.47 -16.15
C MET A 248 5.71 -6.34 -14.86
N SER A 249 5.76 -5.15 -14.27
CA SER A 249 4.69 -4.63 -13.42
C SER A 249 3.98 -3.55 -14.24
N ALA A 250 2.73 -3.78 -14.62
CA ALA A 250 1.88 -2.83 -15.33
C ALA A 250 0.84 -2.26 -14.37
N THR A 251 0.58 -0.96 -14.46
CA THR A 251 -0.45 -0.29 -13.67
C THR A 251 -1.40 0.46 -14.56
N ALA A 252 -2.70 0.40 -14.24
CA ALA A 252 -3.73 1.12 -14.98
C ALA A 252 -4.86 1.57 -14.06
N LYS A 253 -5.48 2.72 -14.36
CA LYS A 253 -6.59 3.27 -13.59
C LYS A 253 -7.79 3.54 -14.49
N ARG A 254 -8.97 3.00 -14.13
CA ARG A 254 -10.26 3.27 -14.77
C ARG A 254 -11.36 3.36 -13.70
N ASP A 255 -12.28 4.27 -13.86
CA ASP A 255 -13.46 4.44 -12.98
C ASP A 255 -13.10 4.47 -11.47
N GLY A 256 -11.96 5.09 -11.14
CA GLY A 256 -11.44 5.18 -9.77
C GLY A 256 -10.64 3.96 -9.30
N MET A 257 -10.79 2.79 -9.92
CA MET A 257 -10.06 1.57 -9.56
C MET A 257 -8.65 1.56 -10.18
N GLN A 258 -7.63 1.34 -9.35
CA GLN A 258 -6.23 1.26 -9.76
C GLN A 258 -5.75 -0.20 -9.68
N LEU A 259 -5.42 -0.80 -10.82
CA LEU A 259 -4.92 -2.17 -10.89
C LEU A 259 -3.41 -2.24 -11.07
N ILE A 260 -2.82 -3.30 -10.53
CA ILE A 260 -1.41 -3.68 -10.68
C ILE A 260 -1.39 -5.10 -11.22
N ALA A 261 -0.95 -5.27 -12.47
CA ALA A 261 -0.77 -6.56 -13.11
C ALA A 261 0.73 -6.89 -13.23
N VAL A 262 1.14 -7.98 -12.63
CA VAL A 262 2.52 -8.47 -12.67
C VAL A 262 2.60 -9.71 -13.54
N ILE A 263 3.54 -9.71 -14.49
CA ILE A 263 3.90 -10.87 -15.33
C ILE A 263 5.39 -11.15 -15.14
N MET A 264 5.73 -12.41 -14.89
CA MET A 264 7.12 -12.85 -14.77
C MET A 264 7.42 -14.02 -15.72
N GLY A 265 8.56 -13.94 -16.38
CA GLY A 265 9.07 -15.04 -17.20
C GLY A 265 8.25 -15.37 -18.43
N ALA A 266 7.66 -14.38 -19.08
CA ALA A 266 7.08 -14.56 -20.41
C ALA A 266 8.18 -14.84 -21.46
N GLU A 267 7.85 -15.61 -22.49
CA GLU A 267 8.82 -16.04 -23.51
C GLU A 267 9.26 -14.87 -24.41
N THR A 268 8.36 -13.95 -24.72
CA THR A 268 8.63 -12.80 -25.58
C THR A 268 8.07 -11.51 -25.00
N ARG A 269 8.56 -10.37 -25.51
CA ARG A 269 8.02 -9.04 -25.17
C ARG A 269 6.54 -8.92 -25.51
N ASP A 270 6.13 -9.49 -26.62
CA ASP A 270 4.74 -9.36 -27.08
C ASP A 270 3.80 -10.22 -26.25
N VAL A 271 4.21 -11.44 -25.88
CA VAL A 271 3.48 -12.30 -24.93
C VAL A 271 3.34 -11.57 -23.58
N ARG A 272 4.44 -11.05 -23.00
CA ARG A 272 4.39 -10.27 -21.75
C ARG A 272 3.37 -9.14 -21.81
N ASN A 273 3.39 -8.36 -22.90
CA ASN A 273 2.47 -7.22 -23.05
C ASN A 273 1.02 -7.67 -23.24
N ALA A 274 0.80 -8.76 -23.98
CA ALA A 274 -0.55 -9.33 -24.18
C ALA A 274 -1.12 -9.86 -22.86
N GLU A 275 -0.34 -10.61 -22.09
CA GLU A 275 -0.75 -11.15 -20.79
C GLU A 275 -1.05 -10.05 -19.77
N ALA A 276 -0.21 -9.03 -19.68
CA ALA A 276 -0.45 -7.90 -18.80
C ALA A 276 -1.74 -7.14 -19.16
N ARG A 277 -2.00 -6.94 -20.46
CA ARG A 277 -3.27 -6.38 -20.94
C ARG A 277 -4.45 -7.25 -20.58
N SER A 278 -4.35 -8.55 -20.84
CA SER A 278 -5.42 -9.51 -20.58
C SER A 278 -5.80 -9.55 -19.08
N LEU A 279 -4.81 -9.52 -18.18
CA LEU A 279 -5.06 -9.43 -16.74
C LEU A 279 -5.74 -8.11 -16.34
N LEU A 280 -5.30 -6.99 -16.87
CA LEU A 280 -5.92 -5.68 -16.60
C LEU A 280 -7.37 -5.66 -17.12
N ASP A 281 -7.59 -6.17 -18.34
CA ASP A 281 -8.94 -6.26 -18.93
C ASP A 281 -9.84 -7.19 -18.11
N TYR A 282 -9.33 -8.33 -17.63
CA TYR A 282 -10.02 -9.22 -16.71
C TYR A 282 -10.45 -8.49 -15.43
N GLY A 283 -9.53 -7.75 -14.79
CA GLY A 283 -9.84 -6.99 -13.59
C GLY A 283 -10.93 -5.94 -13.81
N PHE A 284 -10.80 -5.11 -14.84
CA PHE A 284 -11.77 -4.06 -15.15
C PHE A 284 -13.11 -4.58 -15.69
N ALA A 285 -13.13 -5.78 -16.27
CA ALA A 285 -14.37 -6.39 -16.76
C ALA A 285 -15.20 -6.97 -15.61
N ASN A 286 -14.56 -7.58 -14.62
CA ASN A 286 -15.23 -8.37 -13.59
C ASN A 286 -15.42 -7.64 -12.26
N TYR A 287 -14.60 -6.64 -11.96
CA TYR A 287 -14.57 -5.98 -10.64
C TYR A 287 -14.80 -4.48 -10.72
N ALA A 288 -15.22 -3.91 -9.61
CA ALA A 288 -15.35 -2.47 -9.40
C ALA A 288 -14.97 -2.10 -7.97
N LEU A 289 -14.39 -0.91 -7.79
CA LEU A 289 -14.15 -0.34 -6.48
C LEU A 289 -15.45 0.26 -5.94
N TYR A 290 -15.94 -0.30 -4.83
CA TYR A 290 -16.95 0.32 -4.00
C TYR A 290 -16.26 1.24 -3.01
N SER A 291 -16.57 2.53 -3.07
CA SER A 291 -15.92 3.53 -2.22
C SER A 291 -16.95 4.49 -1.67
N LEU A 292 -16.96 4.65 -0.36
CA LEU A 292 -17.75 5.63 0.36
C LEU A 292 -16.81 6.57 1.11
N PRO A 293 -17.00 7.90 1.01
CA PRO A 293 -16.28 8.86 1.83
C PRO A 293 -16.76 8.79 3.28
N GLU A 294 -16.07 9.54 4.15
CA GLU A 294 -16.56 9.86 5.48
C GLU A 294 -17.95 10.46 5.37
N ARG A 295 -18.87 10.05 6.26
CA ARG A 295 -20.27 10.49 6.25
C ARG A 295 -20.74 10.83 7.65
N MET A 296 -21.30 12.03 7.81
CA MET A 296 -22.04 12.41 9.01
C MET A 296 -23.32 11.57 9.14
N LEU A 297 -23.59 11.13 10.37
CA LEU A 297 -24.77 10.36 10.74
C LEU A 297 -25.64 11.17 11.70
N GLU A 298 -26.78 10.61 12.10
CA GLU A 298 -27.64 11.21 13.12
C GLU A 298 -26.94 11.25 14.48
N GLU A 299 -27.26 12.24 15.30
CA GLU A 299 -26.72 12.40 16.64
C GLU A 299 -27.15 11.25 17.56
N VAL A 300 -26.25 10.86 18.49
CA VAL A 300 -26.55 9.87 19.52
C VAL A 300 -26.73 10.56 20.87
N PRO A 301 -27.83 10.27 21.62
CA PRO A 301 -28.05 10.78 22.95
C PRO A 301 -26.91 10.44 23.92
N ILE A 302 -26.56 11.42 24.78
CA ILE A 302 -25.53 11.25 25.82
C ILE A 302 -26.17 11.33 27.20
N ASN A 303 -26.06 10.24 27.94
CA ASN A 303 -26.47 10.18 29.32
C ASN A 303 -25.43 10.86 30.22
N TYR A 304 -25.90 11.62 31.21
CA TYR A 304 -25.05 12.29 32.21
C TYR A 304 -24.00 13.25 31.64
N GLY A 305 -24.16 13.68 30.40
CA GLY A 305 -23.21 14.53 29.69
C GLY A 305 -23.47 16.02 29.93
N SER A 306 -22.42 16.83 29.72
CA SER A 306 -22.51 18.29 29.68
C SER A 306 -23.32 18.79 28.46
N LYS A 307 -23.45 17.98 27.42
CA LYS A 307 -24.36 18.10 26.26
C LYS A 307 -25.29 16.88 26.22
N GLY A 308 -26.48 17.04 25.64
CA GLY A 308 -27.49 15.97 25.56
C GLY A 308 -27.29 14.97 24.41
N ALA A 309 -26.45 15.28 23.43
CA ALA A 309 -26.16 14.41 22.32
C ALA A 309 -24.75 14.72 21.75
N THR A 310 -24.21 13.80 20.98
CA THR A 310 -22.97 13.94 20.20
C THR A 310 -23.23 13.70 18.71
N ALA A 311 -22.64 14.53 17.88
CA ALA A 311 -22.56 14.27 16.46
C ALA A 311 -21.60 13.11 16.21
N ILE A 312 -21.92 12.25 15.24
CA ILE A 312 -21.16 11.07 14.90
C ILE A 312 -20.92 10.97 13.40
N TYR A 313 -19.84 10.30 13.02
CA TYR A 313 -19.52 10.05 11.62
C TYR A 313 -18.97 8.65 11.40
N SER A 314 -19.27 8.08 10.22
CA SER A 314 -18.64 6.82 9.78
C SER A 314 -17.33 7.12 9.07
N ALA A 315 -16.30 6.32 9.35
CA ALA A 315 -15.05 6.36 8.61
C ALA A 315 -15.27 6.01 7.13
N PRO A 316 -14.36 6.43 6.22
CA PRO A 316 -14.39 6.01 4.82
C PRO A 316 -14.33 4.48 4.70
N PHE A 317 -14.98 3.95 3.66
CA PHE A 317 -14.98 2.51 3.38
C PHE A 317 -14.62 2.26 1.92
N LYS A 318 -13.80 1.24 1.66
CA LYS A 318 -13.44 0.76 0.33
C LYS A 318 -13.44 -0.76 0.31
N ALA A 319 -14.01 -1.33 -0.74
CA ALA A 319 -13.98 -2.77 -0.98
C ALA A 319 -14.04 -3.05 -2.49
N ILE A 320 -13.52 -4.20 -2.90
CA ILE A 320 -13.73 -4.69 -4.25
C ILE A 320 -14.99 -5.53 -4.30
N ILE A 321 -15.80 -5.28 -5.28
CA ILE A 321 -17.05 -6.01 -5.55
C ILE A 321 -17.11 -6.43 -7.00
N GLU A 322 -17.96 -7.40 -7.32
CA GLU A 322 -18.27 -7.73 -8.71
C GLU A 322 -18.89 -6.52 -9.43
N LYS A 323 -18.47 -6.31 -10.67
CA LYS A 323 -18.97 -5.21 -11.50
C LYS A 323 -20.48 -5.29 -11.67
N GLY A 324 -21.15 -4.14 -11.56
CA GLY A 324 -22.60 -4.03 -11.66
C GLY A 324 -23.37 -4.34 -10.37
N LYS A 325 -22.71 -4.75 -9.28
CA LYS A 325 -23.39 -5.05 -8.01
C LYS A 325 -23.35 -3.92 -6.98
N LYS A 326 -22.92 -2.73 -7.35
CA LYS A 326 -22.77 -1.59 -6.44
C LYS A 326 -24.07 -1.23 -5.73
N GLU A 327 -25.20 -1.26 -6.41
CA GLU A 327 -26.52 -0.94 -5.86
C GLU A 327 -27.06 -2.03 -4.91
N ASN A 328 -26.42 -3.22 -4.90
CA ASN A 328 -26.85 -4.33 -4.07
C ASN A 328 -26.11 -4.37 -2.71
N VAL A 329 -25.25 -3.39 -2.44
CA VAL A 329 -24.55 -3.29 -1.16
C VAL A 329 -25.48 -2.70 -0.11
N ASN A 330 -25.75 -3.47 0.94
CA ASN A 330 -26.55 -3.08 2.09
C ASN A 330 -25.66 -2.64 3.24
N MET A 331 -26.07 -1.58 3.95
CA MET A 331 -25.39 -1.06 5.13
C MET A 331 -26.21 -1.37 6.38
N ILE A 332 -25.57 -1.98 7.38
CA ILE A 332 -26.18 -2.23 8.70
C ILE A 332 -25.40 -1.38 9.70
N PHE A 333 -26.10 -0.50 10.40
CA PHE A 333 -25.53 0.37 11.42
C PHE A 333 -25.68 -0.27 12.79
N GLU A 334 -24.56 -0.54 13.45
CA GLU A 334 -24.51 -0.97 14.84
C GLU A 334 -24.11 0.25 15.71
N ILE A 335 -25.11 1.00 16.17
CA ILE A 335 -24.97 2.20 16.98
C ILE A 335 -25.78 2.00 18.26
N PRO A 336 -25.22 2.32 19.46
CA PRO A 336 -25.99 2.28 20.69
C PRO A 336 -27.10 3.34 20.70
N GLU A 337 -28.24 3.06 21.34
CA GLU A 337 -29.34 4.01 21.48
C GLU A 337 -28.95 5.26 22.29
N SER A 338 -28.00 5.11 23.24
CA SER A 338 -27.44 6.20 24.03
C SER A 338 -26.05 5.81 24.55
N ILE A 339 -25.23 6.80 24.92
CA ILE A 339 -23.87 6.60 25.43
C ILE A 339 -23.72 7.38 26.74
N ASP A 340 -23.00 6.82 27.71
CA ASP A 340 -22.72 7.46 28.99
C ASP A 340 -21.49 8.39 28.88
N ALA A 341 -21.61 9.62 29.36
CA ALA A 341 -20.45 10.52 29.47
C ALA A 341 -19.44 10.03 30.54
N PRO A 342 -18.13 10.33 30.39
CA PRO A 342 -17.55 11.20 29.36
C PRO A 342 -17.33 10.47 28.06
N ILE A 343 -17.37 11.19 26.93
CA ILE A 343 -16.96 10.72 25.62
C ILE A 343 -15.90 11.65 25.04
N ARG A 344 -14.97 11.09 24.27
CA ARG A 344 -13.88 11.84 23.64
C ARG A 344 -14.09 11.98 22.14
N GLU A 345 -13.60 13.06 21.59
CA GLU A 345 -13.49 13.22 20.13
C GLU A 345 -12.72 12.03 19.54
N LYS A 346 -13.20 11.48 18.42
CA LYS A 346 -12.67 10.29 17.75
C LYS A 346 -12.74 9.00 18.58
N GLU A 347 -13.52 8.97 19.65
CA GLU A 347 -13.83 7.71 20.33
C GLU A 347 -14.77 6.87 19.48
N GLN A 348 -14.41 5.58 19.29
CA GLN A 348 -15.25 4.66 18.53
C GLN A 348 -16.47 4.29 19.34
N ILE A 349 -17.65 4.54 18.77
CA ILE A 349 -18.94 4.32 19.42
C ILE A 349 -19.80 3.28 18.74
N GLY A 350 -19.43 2.87 17.53
CA GLY A 350 -20.19 1.89 16.76
C GLY A 350 -19.44 1.49 15.51
N LYS A 351 -20.16 0.81 14.61
CA LYS A 351 -19.65 0.42 13.30
C LYS A 351 -20.74 0.33 12.25
N VAL A 352 -20.34 0.41 10.99
CA VAL A 352 -21.17 0.07 9.82
C VAL A 352 -20.67 -1.24 9.24
N ILE A 353 -21.55 -2.20 9.04
CA ILE A 353 -21.27 -3.47 8.37
C ILE A 353 -21.82 -3.37 6.95
N TYR A 354 -20.97 -3.63 5.96
CA TYR A 354 -21.32 -3.63 4.55
C TYR A 354 -21.55 -5.07 4.08
N LYS A 355 -22.69 -5.34 3.43
CA LYS A 355 -23.04 -6.66 2.92
C LYS A 355 -23.40 -6.61 1.44
N LEU A 356 -22.95 -7.60 0.70
CA LEU A 356 -23.40 -7.89 -0.66
C LEU A 356 -24.17 -9.22 -0.63
N GLY A 357 -25.50 -9.16 -0.68
CA GLY A 357 -26.36 -10.28 -0.33
C GLY A 357 -26.15 -10.68 1.13
N ASP A 358 -25.86 -11.96 1.37
CA ASP A 358 -25.57 -12.48 2.72
C ASP A 358 -24.10 -12.33 3.16
N ASN A 359 -23.21 -12.02 2.21
CA ASN A 359 -21.77 -11.92 2.47
C ASN A 359 -21.39 -10.55 3.03
N VAL A 360 -20.64 -10.54 4.14
CA VAL A 360 -20.01 -9.32 4.67
C VAL A 360 -18.78 -9.00 3.81
N ILE A 361 -18.79 -7.82 3.18
CA ILE A 361 -17.67 -7.33 2.35
C ILE A 361 -16.73 -6.41 3.13
N GLY A 362 -17.07 -6.06 4.36
CA GLY A 362 -16.21 -5.32 5.28
C GLY A 362 -17.01 -4.49 6.27
N GLU A 363 -16.28 -3.74 7.10
CA GLU A 363 -16.88 -2.83 8.10
C GLU A 363 -16.06 -1.55 8.22
N SER A 364 -16.71 -0.47 8.67
CA SER A 364 -16.05 0.79 9.03
C SER A 364 -16.50 1.25 10.41
N SER A 365 -15.60 1.89 11.17
CA SER A 365 -15.88 2.40 12.49
C SER A 365 -16.73 3.68 12.44
N ILE A 366 -17.56 3.88 13.46
CA ILE A 366 -18.29 5.11 13.70
C ILE A 366 -17.65 5.81 14.91
N TYR A 367 -17.40 7.10 14.78
CA TYR A 367 -16.68 7.90 15.76
C TYR A 367 -17.52 9.08 16.25
N SER A 368 -17.28 9.48 17.52
CA SER A 368 -17.77 10.75 18.06
C SER A 368 -16.99 11.93 17.49
N LEU A 369 -17.69 13.02 17.18
CA LEU A 369 -17.09 14.29 16.76
C LEU A 369 -16.76 15.20 17.95
N ASP A 370 -17.39 14.98 19.11
CA ASP A 370 -17.36 15.87 20.27
C ASP A 370 -16.54 15.31 21.45
N ASN A 371 -15.99 16.24 22.23
CA ASN A 371 -15.56 16.01 23.61
C ASN A 371 -16.71 16.38 24.55
N ILE A 372 -17.28 15.41 25.28
CA ILE A 372 -18.38 15.64 26.21
C ILE A 372 -18.01 15.14 27.60
N GLU A 373 -17.81 16.07 28.51
CA GLU A 373 -17.56 15.79 29.92
C GLU A 373 -18.85 15.41 30.66
N LYS A 374 -18.71 14.76 31.82
CA LYS A 374 -19.85 14.53 32.72
C LYS A 374 -20.49 15.85 33.16
N ALA A 375 -21.81 15.89 33.19
CA ALA A 375 -22.55 17.04 33.72
C ALA A 375 -22.28 17.21 35.22
N SER A 376 -22.22 18.43 35.68
CA SER A 376 -22.18 18.70 37.14
C SER A 376 -23.48 18.23 37.82
N ILE A 377 -23.37 17.85 39.09
CA ILE A 377 -24.52 17.37 39.89
C ILE A 377 -25.69 18.35 39.83
N GLY A 378 -25.41 19.69 39.82
CA GLY A 378 -26.47 20.73 39.71
C GLY A 378 -27.20 20.70 38.36
N LYS A 379 -26.51 20.44 37.25
CA LYS A 379 -27.14 20.27 35.92
C LYS A 379 -27.97 19.00 35.84
N LEU A 380 -27.50 17.90 36.41
CA LEU A 380 -28.25 16.64 36.46
C LEU A 380 -29.54 16.80 37.27
N PHE A 381 -29.49 17.44 38.43
CA PHE A 381 -30.65 17.72 39.27
C PHE A 381 -31.69 18.61 38.56
N ALA A 382 -31.23 19.67 37.89
CA ALA A 382 -32.10 20.54 37.10
C ALA A 382 -32.77 19.78 35.91
N SER A 383 -32.06 18.87 35.26
CA SER A 383 -32.59 18.02 34.20
C SER A 383 -33.70 17.09 34.70
N ILE A 384 -33.49 16.42 35.86
CA ILE A 384 -34.47 15.54 36.49
C ILE A 384 -35.75 16.34 36.86
N ILE A 385 -35.60 17.50 37.46
CA ILE A 385 -36.76 18.35 37.79
C ILE A 385 -37.53 18.73 36.52
N LYS A 386 -36.82 19.11 35.45
CA LYS A 386 -37.45 19.45 34.17
C LYS A 386 -38.25 18.29 33.58
N SER A 387 -37.73 17.07 33.65
CA SER A 387 -38.40 15.85 33.13
C SER A 387 -39.62 15.41 33.95
N MET A 388 -39.77 15.92 35.19
CA MET A 388 -40.94 15.65 36.04
C MET A 388 -42.13 16.59 35.75
N PHE A 389 -41.91 17.69 35.01
CA PHE A 389 -42.94 18.70 34.72
C PHE A 389 -43.29 18.79 33.21
N TYR A 390 -42.71 17.94 32.39
CA TYR A 390 -43.02 17.75 30.98
C TYR A 390 -43.15 16.26 30.63
#